data_4588a87a6d5cd1e33c8daa4e148f9e03
#
_entry.id   4588a87a6d5cd1e33c8daa4e148f9e03
#
_cell.length_a   1.000
_cell.length_b   1.000
_cell.length_c   1.000
_cell.angle_alpha   90.00
_cell.angle_beta   90.00
_cell.angle_gamma   90.00
#
_symmetry.space_group_name_H-M   'P 1'
#
loop_
_entity.id
_entity.type
_entity.pdbx_description
1 polymer ?
#
loop_
_entity_poly.entity_id
_entity_poly.type
_entity_poly.pdbx_seq_one_letter_code
_entity_poly.pdbx_strand_id
1 'polypeptide(L)'
;MMKAEQQYIDLFSQCEAMICRNSTEVMNAPRAKAFADFERLGFPTTKEEKYKYTDAAKLFAPDYGLNLNRLDIPVNPYEVFKCDVPNMSTALYFVVNDAFYSKALPKTHLPEGVLLGSLKELATEHPELVKKYYGKLADTSKDAITAFNTTFVQDGFMLYVPKGVVVDKPIQLVNILRADVDFMVNRRLLVVLEDGAQARMLVCDHAMDDVNFLSTQVVEVFVGDNAVFDFYELEETHNSTVRFSNLYVRQESNSNVLLNGMTLHNGTTRNMTEVTLNGRGAEINLCGMAIADKNEHVDNHTVIDHKASDCTSNELFKYVLDDQSVGAFSGLVLVRPGAQRTASQQTNRNLCATREARMYTQPQLEIYADDVKCSHGATVGQLDEKALFYMQQRGISYKEARLLLMFAFVNEVIDTIRMDALKDRLHLLVEKRFRGELNKCQGCAICK
;
A
#
# COMPACT_ATOMS: atom_id res chain seq x y z
N MET A 1 -1.41 -31.98 -9.44
CA MET A 1 -0.81 -30.65 -9.67
C MET A 1 0.17 -30.39 -8.56
N MET A 2 1.40 -29.99 -8.86
CA MET A 2 2.31 -29.45 -7.84
C MET A 2 1.63 -28.25 -7.17
N LYS A 3 1.82 -28.10 -5.87
CA LYS A 3 1.31 -26.92 -5.18
C LYS A 3 2.09 -25.68 -5.62
N ALA A 4 1.45 -24.52 -5.72
CA ALA A 4 2.07 -23.29 -6.21
C ALA A 4 3.34 -22.90 -5.41
N GLU A 5 3.36 -23.17 -4.11
CA GLU A 5 4.51 -22.89 -3.24
C GLU A 5 5.74 -23.73 -3.55
N GLN A 6 5.60 -24.94 -4.11
CA GLN A 6 6.72 -25.88 -4.29
C GLN A 6 7.80 -25.30 -5.23
N GLN A 7 7.41 -24.61 -6.31
CA GLN A 7 8.38 -23.99 -7.22
C GLN A 7 9.27 -22.97 -6.51
N TYR A 8 8.72 -22.21 -5.55
CA TYR A 8 9.48 -21.20 -4.79
C TYR A 8 10.31 -21.81 -3.67
N ILE A 9 9.84 -22.91 -3.05
CA ILE A 9 10.61 -23.68 -2.07
C ILE A 9 11.84 -24.26 -2.74
N ASP A 10 11.68 -24.88 -3.90
CA ASP A 10 12.78 -25.47 -4.67
C ASP A 10 13.75 -24.37 -5.16
N LEU A 11 13.22 -23.24 -5.64
CA LEU A 11 14.01 -22.09 -6.09
C LEU A 11 14.85 -21.51 -4.94
N PHE A 12 14.26 -21.29 -3.76
CA PHE A 12 15.00 -20.74 -2.62
C PHE A 12 16.10 -21.71 -2.20
N SER A 13 15.79 -23.00 -2.07
CA SER A 13 16.77 -24.04 -1.67
C SER A 13 17.98 -24.09 -2.61
N GLN A 14 17.77 -23.84 -3.92
CA GLN A 14 18.84 -23.79 -4.92
C GLN A 14 19.61 -22.47 -4.92
N CYS A 15 18.97 -21.36 -4.57
CA CYS A 15 19.50 -20.00 -4.74
C CYS A 15 19.80 -19.25 -3.42
N GLU A 16 19.61 -19.88 -2.25
CA GLU A 16 19.78 -19.25 -0.94
C GLU A 16 21.13 -18.52 -0.81
N ALA A 17 22.23 -19.15 -1.16
CA ALA A 17 23.56 -18.56 -1.08
C ALA A 17 23.70 -17.29 -1.96
N MET A 18 23.05 -17.27 -3.12
CA MET A 18 23.01 -16.13 -4.02
C MET A 18 22.18 -14.98 -3.45
N ILE A 19 20.98 -15.29 -2.95
CA ILE A 19 20.08 -14.32 -2.32
C ILE A 19 20.77 -13.67 -1.12
N CYS A 20 21.37 -14.48 -0.25
CA CYS A 20 22.08 -13.99 0.93
C CYS A 20 23.30 -13.13 0.59
N ARG A 21 24.05 -13.50 -0.44
CA ARG A 21 25.21 -12.72 -0.91
C ARG A 21 24.83 -11.34 -1.46
N ASN A 22 23.66 -11.24 -2.09
CA ASN A 22 23.16 -10.01 -2.68
C ASN A 22 22.37 -9.13 -1.69
N SER A 23 22.34 -9.50 -0.41
CA SER A 23 21.69 -8.80 0.68
C SER A 23 22.70 -8.51 1.81
N THR A 24 22.24 -8.23 3.03
CA THR A 24 23.08 -7.92 4.20
C THR A 24 22.81 -8.91 5.34
N GLU A 25 23.74 -8.98 6.31
CA GLU A 25 23.58 -9.83 7.50
C GLU A 25 22.27 -9.52 8.24
N VAL A 26 21.94 -8.24 8.40
CA VAL A 26 20.72 -7.81 9.11
C VAL A 26 19.45 -8.31 8.37
N MET A 27 19.41 -8.21 7.05
CA MET A 27 18.29 -8.67 6.24
C MET A 27 18.24 -10.20 6.15
N ASN A 28 19.39 -10.86 6.21
CA ASN A 28 19.49 -12.33 6.15
C ASN A 28 19.10 -13.00 7.48
N ALA A 29 19.28 -12.33 8.61
CA ALA A 29 19.02 -12.89 9.94
C ALA A 29 17.59 -13.49 10.11
N PRO A 30 16.50 -12.86 9.65
CA PRO A 30 15.16 -13.45 9.74
C PRO A 30 14.84 -14.47 8.63
N ARG A 31 15.69 -14.63 7.59
CA ARG A 31 15.36 -15.33 6.34
C ARG A 31 15.09 -16.84 6.55
N ALA A 32 15.93 -17.53 7.31
CA ALA A 32 15.74 -18.96 7.58
C ALA A 32 14.42 -19.23 8.31
N LYS A 33 14.06 -18.39 9.29
CA LYS A 33 12.77 -18.47 9.98
C LYS A 33 11.62 -18.19 9.01
N ALA A 34 11.74 -17.14 8.21
CA ALA A 34 10.73 -16.77 7.23
C ALA A 34 10.49 -17.88 6.20
N PHE A 35 11.54 -18.52 5.74
CA PHE A 35 11.44 -19.66 4.82
C PHE A 35 10.70 -20.83 5.47
N ALA A 36 11.07 -21.22 6.70
CA ALA A 36 10.37 -22.28 7.42
C ALA A 36 8.89 -21.94 7.70
N ASP A 37 8.58 -20.67 7.99
CA ASP A 37 7.21 -20.21 8.13
C ASP A 37 6.44 -20.30 6.80
N PHE A 38 7.08 -19.92 5.68
CA PHE A 38 6.48 -20.03 4.34
C PHE A 38 6.22 -21.51 3.95
N GLU A 39 7.18 -22.42 4.20
CA GLU A 39 6.99 -23.86 3.97
C GLU A 39 5.79 -24.40 4.77
N ARG A 40 5.64 -23.97 6.01
CA ARG A 40 4.55 -24.41 6.90
C ARG A 40 3.20 -23.82 6.49
N LEU A 41 3.14 -22.54 6.12
CA LEU A 41 1.90 -21.84 5.79
C LEU A 41 1.41 -22.16 4.38
N GLY A 42 2.32 -22.21 3.40
CA GLY A 42 1.97 -22.24 1.99
C GLY A 42 1.25 -20.97 1.52
N PHE A 43 0.93 -20.87 0.23
CA PHE A 43 0.11 -19.75 -0.23
C PHE A 43 -1.35 -19.93 0.17
N PRO A 44 -1.98 -18.88 0.76
CA PRO A 44 -3.36 -18.96 1.18
C PRO A 44 -4.32 -19.07 -0.02
N THR A 45 -5.42 -19.77 0.23
CA THR A 45 -6.52 -19.96 -0.71
C THR A 45 -7.80 -19.31 -0.18
N THR A 46 -8.85 -19.28 -0.99
CA THR A 46 -10.18 -18.79 -0.58
C THR A 46 -10.84 -19.59 0.55
N LYS A 47 -10.21 -20.67 1.03
CA LYS A 47 -10.66 -21.43 2.21
C LYS A 47 -10.26 -20.75 3.53
N GLU A 48 -9.29 -19.87 3.49
CA GLU A 48 -8.84 -19.11 4.63
C GLU A 48 -9.65 -17.81 4.75
N GLU A 49 -10.18 -17.52 5.94
CA GLU A 49 -11.06 -16.36 6.17
C GLU A 49 -10.44 -15.05 5.70
N LYS A 50 -9.16 -14.82 6.01
CA LYS A 50 -8.43 -13.61 5.59
C LYS A 50 -8.26 -13.49 4.07
N TYR A 51 -8.35 -14.58 3.32
CA TYR A 51 -8.15 -14.64 1.88
C TYR A 51 -9.40 -15.10 1.10
N LYS A 52 -10.56 -15.08 1.75
CA LYS A 52 -11.83 -15.57 1.20
C LYS A 52 -12.16 -15.05 -0.20
N TYR A 53 -11.73 -13.86 -0.52
CA TYR A 53 -12.02 -13.19 -1.79
C TYR A 53 -10.81 -13.13 -2.73
N THR A 54 -9.61 -13.54 -2.28
CA THR A 54 -8.38 -13.49 -3.08
C THR A 54 -7.61 -14.80 -2.96
N ASP A 55 -7.56 -15.58 -4.05
CA ASP A 55 -6.83 -16.85 -4.12
C ASP A 55 -5.35 -16.61 -4.44
N ALA A 56 -4.52 -16.44 -3.40
CA ALA A 56 -3.09 -16.18 -3.58
C ALA A 56 -2.39 -17.39 -4.23
N ALA A 57 -2.74 -18.62 -3.86
CA ALA A 57 -2.14 -19.82 -4.47
C ALA A 57 -2.33 -19.85 -6.00
N LYS A 58 -3.50 -19.43 -6.50
CA LYS A 58 -3.77 -19.34 -7.93
C LYS A 58 -2.94 -18.23 -8.60
N LEU A 59 -2.79 -17.08 -7.93
CA LEU A 59 -2.08 -15.91 -8.47
C LEU A 59 -0.57 -16.11 -8.51
N PHE A 60 0.00 -16.91 -7.59
CA PHE A 60 1.41 -17.28 -7.57
C PHE A 60 1.75 -18.52 -8.40
N ALA A 61 0.75 -19.21 -8.97
CA ALA A 61 0.98 -20.44 -9.74
C ALA A 61 1.70 -20.24 -11.08
N PRO A 62 1.56 -19.13 -11.82
CA PRO A 62 2.35 -18.88 -13.02
C PRO A 62 3.86 -18.84 -12.72
N ASP A 63 4.65 -19.12 -13.74
CA ASP A 63 6.11 -19.02 -13.68
C ASP A 63 6.53 -17.58 -13.96
N TYR A 64 6.99 -16.89 -12.91
CA TYR A 64 7.48 -15.52 -13.01
C TYR A 64 9.01 -15.49 -12.95
N GLY A 65 9.64 -14.70 -13.81
CA GLY A 65 11.06 -14.40 -13.69
C GLY A 65 11.37 -13.60 -12.41
N LEU A 66 12.53 -13.86 -11.81
CA LEU A 66 13.05 -13.10 -10.66
C LEU A 66 14.49 -12.66 -10.92
N ASN A 67 14.82 -11.43 -10.55
CA ASN A 67 16.18 -10.90 -10.68
C ASN A 67 17.07 -11.26 -9.46
N LEU A 68 17.25 -12.54 -9.18
CA LEU A 68 18.05 -13.00 -8.03
C LEU A 68 19.53 -12.64 -8.17
N ASN A 69 20.04 -12.51 -9.39
CA ASN A 69 21.42 -12.11 -9.70
C ASN A 69 21.65 -10.59 -9.62
N ARG A 70 20.61 -9.79 -9.41
CA ARG A 70 20.65 -8.32 -9.36
C ARG A 70 21.28 -7.73 -10.65
N LEU A 71 20.85 -8.26 -11.80
CA LEU A 71 21.22 -7.72 -13.09
C LEU A 71 20.73 -6.28 -13.22
N ASP A 72 21.58 -5.43 -13.78
CA ASP A 72 21.24 -4.03 -14.04
C ASP A 72 20.11 -3.93 -15.07
N ILE A 73 19.06 -3.20 -14.73
CA ILE A 73 17.97 -2.91 -15.65
C ILE A 73 18.28 -1.59 -16.34
N PRO A 74 18.42 -1.58 -17.68
CA PRO A 74 18.88 -0.40 -18.43
C PRO A 74 17.76 0.64 -18.54
N VAL A 75 17.47 1.32 -17.45
CA VAL A 75 16.50 2.43 -17.39
C VAL A 75 17.04 3.56 -16.54
N ASN A 76 16.93 4.80 -17.03
CA ASN A 76 17.09 5.98 -16.17
C ASN A 76 15.70 6.52 -15.83
N PRO A 77 15.18 6.22 -14.63
CA PRO A 77 13.81 6.60 -14.26
C PRO A 77 13.63 8.12 -14.22
N TYR A 78 14.66 8.91 -13.93
CA TYR A 78 14.58 10.37 -13.94
C TYR A 78 14.39 10.99 -15.33
N GLU A 79 14.80 10.28 -16.38
CA GLU A 79 14.60 10.71 -17.78
C GLU A 79 13.23 10.29 -18.32
N VAL A 80 12.78 9.12 -17.89
CA VAL A 80 11.57 8.45 -18.42
C VAL A 80 10.33 8.86 -17.65
N PHE A 81 10.41 8.92 -16.33
CA PHE A 81 9.29 9.26 -15.47
C PHE A 81 9.20 10.78 -15.27
N LYS A 82 8.18 11.36 -15.86
CA LYS A 82 7.80 12.75 -15.57
C LYS A 82 6.53 12.70 -14.72
N CYS A 83 6.70 12.82 -13.41
CA CYS A 83 5.54 13.01 -12.53
C CYS A 83 4.88 14.35 -12.90
N ASP A 84 3.70 14.27 -13.46
CA ASP A 84 2.91 15.42 -13.92
C ASP A 84 2.13 16.07 -12.76
N VAL A 85 2.67 16.09 -11.55
CA VAL A 85 2.07 16.86 -10.45
C VAL A 85 2.64 18.26 -10.51
N PRO A 86 1.91 19.23 -11.12
CA PRO A 86 2.34 20.61 -11.13
C PRO A 86 2.50 21.09 -9.69
N ASN A 87 3.60 21.77 -9.40
CA ASN A 87 3.88 22.38 -8.10
C ASN A 87 4.10 21.43 -6.91
N MET A 88 4.15 20.10 -7.10
CA MET A 88 4.54 19.21 -6.02
C MET A 88 6.07 19.22 -5.90
N SER A 89 6.60 20.14 -5.11
CA SER A 89 8.03 20.15 -4.78
C SER A 89 8.33 19.01 -3.81
N THR A 90 8.59 17.81 -4.35
CA THR A 90 8.95 16.62 -3.57
C THR A 90 10.42 16.27 -3.70
N ALA A 91 10.93 15.52 -2.74
CA ALA A 91 12.17 14.78 -2.87
C ALA A 91 11.85 13.46 -3.57
N LEU A 92 12.18 13.37 -4.87
CA LEU A 92 11.78 12.26 -5.74
C LEU A 92 12.85 11.17 -5.79
N TYR A 93 12.46 9.95 -5.49
CA TYR A 93 13.29 8.75 -5.49
C TYR A 93 12.60 7.61 -6.25
N PHE A 94 13.39 6.64 -6.71
CA PHE A 94 12.88 5.51 -7.49
C PHE A 94 13.32 4.16 -6.93
N VAL A 95 12.41 3.20 -7.02
CA VAL A 95 12.71 1.77 -6.95
C VAL A 95 12.36 1.18 -8.31
N VAL A 96 13.32 0.60 -8.98
CA VAL A 96 13.12 -0.11 -10.25
C VAL A 96 13.03 -1.60 -9.94
N ASN A 97 11.87 -2.17 -10.19
CA ASN A 97 11.46 -3.49 -9.74
C ASN A 97 11.55 -3.59 -8.19
N ASP A 98 12.62 -4.15 -7.66
CA ASP A 98 12.88 -4.33 -6.22
C ASP A 98 14.23 -3.73 -5.78
N ALA A 99 14.86 -2.89 -6.62
CA ALA A 99 16.14 -2.24 -6.34
C ALA A 99 16.00 -0.74 -6.23
N PHE A 100 16.54 -0.14 -5.16
CA PHE A 100 16.64 1.31 -5.05
C PHE A 100 17.59 1.86 -6.14
N TYR A 101 17.16 2.91 -6.82
CA TYR A 101 17.93 3.52 -7.90
C TYR A 101 18.86 4.62 -7.36
N SER A 102 20.13 4.30 -7.16
CA SER A 102 21.13 5.19 -6.56
C SER A 102 21.97 6.00 -7.57
N LYS A 103 21.85 5.72 -8.88
CA LYS A 103 22.75 6.27 -9.91
C LYS A 103 22.63 7.78 -10.17
N ALA A 104 21.49 8.41 -9.80
CA ALA A 104 21.25 9.84 -10.03
C ALA A 104 20.30 10.40 -8.95
N LEU A 105 20.81 10.47 -7.72
CA LEU A 105 19.99 10.97 -6.61
C LEU A 105 19.72 12.49 -6.72
N PRO A 106 18.53 12.95 -6.34
CA PRO A 106 18.22 14.38 -6.35
C PRO A 106 19.10 15.12 -5.34
N LYS A 107 19.56 16.31 -5.73
CA LYS A 107 20.26 17.24 -4.82
C LYS A 107 19.27 17.86 -3.84
N THR A 108 18.66 17.06 -3.01
CA THR A 108 17.75 17.53 -1.97
C THR A 108 18.49 17.59 -0.65
N HIS A 109 18.51 18.76 -0.02
CA HIS A 109 19.00 18.88 1.35
C HIS A 109 17.94 18.30 2.29
N LEU A 110 18.24 17.14 2.86
CA LEU A 110 17.50 16.58 3.98
C LEU A 110 18.03 17.20 5.28
N PRO A 111 17.19 17.35 6.31
CA PRO A 111 17.65 17.79 7.63
C PRO A 111 18.76 16.86 8.17
N GLU A 112 19.61 17.40 9.05
CA GLU A 112 20.71 16.65 9.66
C GLU A 112 20.21 15.38 10.39
N GLY A 113 20.92 14.29 10.19
CA GLY A 113 20.61 12.99 10.80
C GLY A 113 19.50 12.19 10.10
N VAL A 114 18.80 12.74 9.13
CA VAL A 114 17.84 11.98 8.31
C VAL A 114 18.61 11.03 7.40
N LEU A 115 18.28 9.73 7.47
CA LEU A 115 18.81 8.71 6.58
C LEU A 115 17.73 8.26 5.61
N LEU A 116 18.06 8.23 4.33
CA LEU A 116 17.13 7.83 3.27
C LEU A 116 17.90 7.18 2.12
N GLY A 117 17.41 6.04 1.65
CA GLY A 117 18.02 5.36 0.50
C GLY A 117 17.76 3.86 0.44
N SER A 118 18.71 3.14 -0.17
CA SER A 118 18.67 1.69 -0.21
C SER A 118 18.68 1.09 1.19
N LEU A 119 17.71 0.24 1.47
CA LEU A 119 17.66 -0.50 2.74
C LEU A 119 18.91 -1.36 2.92
N LYS A 120 19.41 -1.96 1.86
CA LYS A 120 20.62 -2.77 1.85
C LYS A 120 21.86 -1.93 2.21
N GLU A 121 22.04 -0.75 1.56
CA GLU A 121 23.17 0.15 1.84
C GLU A 121 23.11 0.64 3.28
N LEU A 122 21.98 1.15 3.74
CA LEU A 122 21.79 1.62 5.11
C LEU A 122 21.93 0.50 6.17
N ALA A 123 21.51 -0.74 5.84
CA ALA A 123 21.75 -1.88 6.72
C ALA A 123 23.23 -2.27 6.82
N THR A 124 24.04 -1.92 5.82
CA THR A 124 25.49 -2.09 5.85
C THR A 124 26.18 -0.98 6.63
N GLU A 125 25.77 0.27 6.42
CA GLU A 125 26.38 1.46 7.06
C GLU A 125 25.94 1.64 8.50
N HIS A 126 24.68 1.29 8.82
CA HIS A 126 24.05 1.46 10.15
C HIS A 126 23.38 0.16 10.64
N PRO A 127 24.14 -0.95 10.77
CA PRO A 127 23.56 -2.28 11.03
C PRO A 127 22.76 -2.34 12.35
N GLU A 128 23.23 -1.70 13.42
CA GLU A 128 22.53 -1.72 14.72
C GLU A 128 21.21 -0.93 14.69
N LEU A 129 21.16 0.16 13.92
CA LEU A 129 19.93 0.93 13.73
C LEU A 129 18.90 0.09 12.97
N VAL A 130 19.28 -0.48 11.82
CA VAL A 130 18.36 -1.27 11.00
C VAL A 130 17.90 -2.53 11.74
N LYS A 131 18.78 -3.22 12.44
CA LYS A 131 18.48 -4.41 13.25
C LYS A 131 17.44 -4.14 14.35
N LYS A 132 17.41 -2.92 14.89
CA LYS A 132 16.43 -2.50 15.90
C LYS A 132 14.99 -2.53 15.36
N TYR A 133 14.79 -2.29 14.07
CA TYR A 133 13.47 -2.08 13.48
C TYR A 133 13.10 -3.14 12.41
N TYR A 134 14.04 -3.59 11.59
CA TYR A 134 13.76 -4.51 10.49
C TYR A 134 13.18 -5.86 10.96
N GLY A 135 12.03 -6.23 10.41
CA GLY A 135 11.35 -7.49 10.73
C GLY A 135 10.74 -7.53 12.14
N LYS A 136 10.50 -6.39 12.78
CA LYS A 136 9.95 -6.34 14.14
C LYS A 136 8.43 -6.24 14.19
N LEU A 137 7.80 -5.73 13.14
CA LEU A 137 6.34 -5.66 13.03
C LEU A 137 5.82 -6.76 12.10
N ALA A 138 6.53 -7.06 11.04
CA ALA A 138 6.17 -8.04 10.03
C ALA A 138 6.42 -9.48 10.52
N ASP A 139 5.46 -10.04 11.26
CA ASP A 139 5.56 -11.39 11.83
C ASP A 139 5.30 -12.46 10.75
N THR A 140 6.37 -13.10 10.29
CA THR A 140 6.35 -14.12 9.24
C THR A 140 5.53 -15.36 9.63
N SER A 141 5.35 -15.63 10.92
CA SER A 141 4.61 -16.79 11.40
C SER A 141 3.09 -16.71 11.19
N LYS A 142 2.57 -15.49 10.91
CA LYS A 142 1.14 -15.19 10.81
C LYS A 142 0.64 -14.97 9.40
N ASP A 143 1.54 -14.63 8.47
CA ASP A 143 1.15 -14.30 7.09
C ASP A 143 2.18 -14.85 6.09
N ALA A 144 1.68 -15.66 5.15
CA ALA A 144 2.51 -16.34 4.17
C ALA A 144 3.14 -15.39 3.14
N ILE A 145 2.46 -14.30 2.78
CA ILE A 145 2.99 -13.31 1.83
C ILE A 145 4.15 -12.54 2.48
N THR A 146 4.03 -12.21 3.77
CA THR A 146 5.11 -11.60 4.55
C THR A 146 6.29 -12.55 4.70
N ALA A 147 6.03 -13.83 4.94
CA ALA A 147 7.07 -14.87 5.01
C ALA A 147 7.79 -15.05 3.67
N PHE A 148 7.02 -15.13 2.58
CA PHE A 148 7.54 -15.19 1.21
C PHE A 148 8.39 -13.96 0.87
N ASN A 149 7.88 -12.76 1.09
CA ASN A 149 8.63 -11.52 0.85
C ASN A 149 9.94 -11.49 1.63
N THR A 150 9.92 -11.82 2.93
CA THR A 150 11.12 -11.85 3.77
C THR A 150 12.13 -12.90 3.31
N THR A 151 11.66 -14.01 2.71
CA THR A 151 12.51 -15.06 2.14
C THR A 151 13.27 -14.58 0.90
N PHE A 152 12.63 -13.80 0.01
CA PHE A 152 13.19 -13.47 -1.31
C PHE A 152 13.75 -12.04 -1.42
N VAL A 153 13.38 -11.11 -0.56
CA VAL A 153 13.81 -9.71 -0.64
C VAL A 153 15.32 -9.56 -0.49
N GLN A 154 15.93 -8.73 -1.34
CA GLN A 154 17.38 -8.50 -1.35
C GLN A 154 17.76 -7.04 -1.12
N ASP A 155 16.82 -6.10 -1.35
CA ASP A 155 16.98 -4.67 -1.14
C ASP A 155 15.60 -4.05 -0.85
N GLY A 156 15.54 -2.75 -0.73
CA GLY A 156 14.33 -1.98 -0.51
C GLY A 156 14.64 -0.51 -0.28
N PHE A 157 13.72 0.15 0.39
CA PHE A 157 13.83 1.56 0.74
C PHE A 157 13.77 1.73 2.26
N MET A 158 14.58 2.61 2.80
CA MET A 158 14.51 3.03 4.20
C MET A 158 14.44 4.55 4.31
N LEU A 159 13.59 5.00 5.23
CA LEU A 159 13.53 6.37 5.75
C LEU A 159 13.67 6.32 7.27
N TYR A 160 14.65 7.02 7.80
CA TYR A 160 14.82 7.25 9.23
C TYR A 160 14.85 8.75 9.51
N VAL A 161 13.96 9.20 10.38
CA VAL A 161 13.87 10.60 10.83
C VAL A 161 14.16 10.65 12.31
N PRO A 162 15.27 11.28 12.74
CA PRO A 162 15.67 11.32 14.15
C PRO A 162 14.73 12.19 14.97
N LYS A 163 14.87 12.06 16.29
CA LYS A 163 14.07 12.74 17.31
C LYS A 163 13.95 14.26 17.07
N GLY A 164 12.71 14.75 17.05
CA GLY A 164 12.37 16.17 16.92
C GLY A 164 12.64 16.79 15.55
N VAL A 165 13.07 16.02 14.57
CA VAL A 165 13.36 16.51 13.23
C VAL A 165 12.09 16.55 12.37
N VAL A 166 11.90 17.66 11.66
CA VAL A 166 10.80 17.87 10.71
C VAL A 166 11.33 17.83 9.28
N VAL A 167 10.82 16.92 8.49
CA VAL A 167 11.09 16.82 7.05
C VAL A 167 10.00 17.60 6.31
N ASP A 168 10.26 18.88 6.05
CA ASP A 168 9.27 19.78 5.45
C ASP A 168 8.88 19.35 4.03
N LYS A 169 9.89 18.95 3.25
CA LYS A 169 9.67 18.54 1.86
C LYS A 169 9.16 17.11 1.80
N PRO A 170 7.96 16.87 1.22
CA PRO A 170 7.43 15.52 1.09
C PRO A 170 8.39 14.61 0.32
N ILE A 171 8.52 13.37 0.77
CA ILE A 171 9.31 12.34 0.11
C ILE A 171 8.40 11.58 -0.86
N GLN A 172 8.79 11.51 -2.12
CA GLN A 172 8.08 10.73 -3.12
C GLN A 172 8.94 9.56 -3.58
N LEU A 173 8.44 8.36 -3.37
CA LEU A 173 9.04 7.11 -3.86
C LEU A 173 8.19 6.57 -5.00
N VAL A 174 8.79 6.43 -6.16
CA VAL A 174 8.13 5.86 -7.34
C VAL A 174 8.66 4.47 -7.61
N ASN A 175 7.80 3.50 -7.48
CA ASN A 175 8.05 2.12 -7.82
C ASN A 175 7.73 1.91 -9.30
N ILE A 176 8.70 1.46 -10.08
CA ILE A 176 8.55 1.18 -11.51
C ILE A 176 8.72 -0.32 -11.72
N LEU A 177 7.71 -0.97 -12.30
CA LEU A 177 7.79 -2.33 -12.79
C LEU A 177 8.25 -2.31 -14.25
N ARG A 178 9.35 -3.01 -14.54
CA ARG A 178 9.91 -3.10 -15.89
C ARG A 178 10.49 -4.48 -16.17
N ALA A 179 10.01 -5.13 -17.23
CA ALA A 179 10.50 -6.40 -17.72
C ALA A 179 10.03 -6.65 -19.16
N ASP A 180 10.71 -7.54 -19.86
CA ASP A 180 10.34 -8.05 -21.20
C ASP A 180 9.73 -9.46 -21.15
N VAL A 181 9.57 -10.01 -19.95
CA VAL A 181 8.94 -11.29 -19.66
C VAL A 181 8.07 -11.15 -18.41
N ASP A 182 7.19 -12.11 -18.17
CA ASP A 182 6.41 -12.17 -16.92
C ASP A 182 7.34 -12.16 -15.72
N PHE A 183 7.13 -11.25 -14.77
CA PHE A 183 8.15 -10.92 -13.79
C PHE A 183 7.58 -10.70 -12.39
N MET A 184 8.34 -11.16 -11.39
CA MET A 184 8.01 -10.99 -9.98
C MET A 184 9.01 -10.07 -9.28
N VAL A 185 8.49 -9.19 -8.41
CA VAL A 185 9.30 -8.32 -7.57
C VAL A 185 8.93 -8.45 -6.09
N ASN A 186 9.94 -8.37 -5.23
CA ASN A 186 9.76 -8.42 -3.78
C ASN A 186 10.33 -7.16 -3.16
N ARG A 187 9.45 -6.23 -2.76
CA ARG A 187 9.82 -4.91 -2.22
C ARG A 187 9.75 -4.88 -0.70
N ARG A 188 10.64 -4.10 -0.10
CA ARG A 188 10.64 -3.85 1.34
C ARG A 188 10.79 -2.37 1.62
N LEU A 189 9.94 -1.82 2.49
CA LEU A 189 10.04 -0.46 2.98
C LEU A 189 10.17 -0.48 4.50
N LEU A 190 11.10 0.30 5.03
CA LEU A 190 11.27 0.52 6.46
C LEU A 190 11.22 2.01 6.74
N VAL A 191 10.23 2.45 7.49
CA VAL A 191 10.04 3.86 7.86
C VAL A 191 10.10 3.99 9.37
N VAL A 192 10.98 4.85 9.87
CA VAL A 192 11.16 5.11 11.29
C VAL A 192 11.11 6.61 11.54
N LEU A 193 10.14 7.05 12.31
CA LEU A 193 10.06 8.39 12.86
C LEU A 193 10.26 8.28 14.38
N GLU A 194 11.34 8.86 14.90
CA GLU A 194 11.55 8.90 16.35
C GLU A 194 10.66 9.96 17.03
N ASP A 195 10.74 10.09 18.35
CA ASP A 195 9.88 10.99 19.13
C ASP A 195 9.87 12.42 18.59
N GLY A 196 8.69 12.98 18.38
CA GLY A 196 8.49 14.33 17.86
C GLY A 196 8.92 14.55 16.41
N ALA A 197 9.33 13.51 15.70
CA ALA A 197 9.68 13.60 14.30
C ALA A 197 8.45 13.80 13.41
N GLN A 198 8.61 14.48 12.27
CA GLN A 198 7.52 14.71 11.33
C GLN A 198 7.98 14.46 9.89
N ALA A 199 7.19 13.74 9.12
CA ALA A 199 7.43 13.51 7.71
C ALA A 199 6.13 13.24 6.93
N ARG A 200 6.19 13.46 5.62
CA ARG A 200 5.15 13.09 4.65
C ARG A 200 5.77 12.26 3.54
N MET A 201 5.15 11.16 3.19
CA MET A 201 5.66 10.26 2.16
C MET A 201 4.53 9.85 1.20
N LEU A 202 4.83 9.88 -0.09
CA LEU A 202 3.98 9.36 -1.16
C LEU A 202 4.70 8.22 -1.88
N VAL A 203 4.07 7.06 -1.95
CA VAL A 203 4.53 5.91 -2.75
C VAL A 203 3.62 5.77 -3.96
N CYS A 204 4.20 5.74 -5.16
CA CYS A 204 3.45 5.53 -6.40
C CYS A 204 3.90 4.23 -7.06
N ASP A 205 2.95 3.41 -7.49
CA ASP A 205 3.23 2.17 -8.23
C ASP A 205 2.84 2.33 -9.71
N HIS A 206 3.80 2.07 -10.61
CA HIS A 206 3.59 2.11 -12.05
C HIS A 206 4.17 0.86 -12.73
N ALA A 207 3.50 0.39 -13.78
CA ALA A 207 4.01 -0.65 -14.68
C ALA A 207 4.29 -0.03 -16.06
N MET A 208 5.48 -0.32 -16.62
CA MET A 208 5.92 0.27 -17.88
C MET A 208 5.71 -0.64 -19.08
N ASP A 209 5.79 -1.94 -18.86
CA ASP A 209 5.77 -2.94 -19.93
C ASP A 209 4.48 -3.78 -19.84
N ASP A 210 3.95 -4.19 -20.98
CA ASP A 210 2.70 -4.95 -21.08
C ASP A 210 2.98 -6.46 -20.94
N VAL A 211 3.47 -6.85 -19.75
CA VAL A 211 3.69 -8.23 -19.32
C VAL A 211 2.97 -8.50 -18.01
N ASN A 212 2.86 -9.76 -17.61
CA ASN A 212 2.28 -10.07 -16.30
C ASN A 212 3.29 -9.76 -15.19
N PHE A 213 2.92 -8.86 -14.30
CA PHE A 213 3.70 -8.58 -13.10
C PHE A 213 3.05 -9.16 -11.86
N LEU A 214 3.88 -9.74 -10.97
CA LEU A 214 3.49 -10.02 -9.60
C LEU A 214 4.41 -9.23 -8.66
N SER A 215 3.83 -8.40 -7.82
CA SER A 215 4.54 -7.59 -6.84
C SER A 215 4.14 -7.98 -5.42
N THR A 216 5.11 -8.30 -4.58
CA THR A 216 4.92 -8.34 -3.13
C THR A 216 5.61 -7.15 -2.49
N GLN A 217 4.96 -6.51 -1.56
CA GLN A 217 5.50 -5.39 -0.79
C GLN A 217 5.23 -5.61 0.69
N VAL A 218 6.25 -5.43 1.53
CA VAL A 218 6.09 -5.38 2.98
C VAL A 218 6.65 -4.06 3.49
N VAL A 219 5.82 -3.33 4.21
CA VAL A 219 6.13 -2.01 4.78
C VAL A 219 6.05 -2.10 6.29
N GLU A 220 7.10 -1.65 6.97
CA GLU A 220 7.12 -1.50 8.43
C GLU A 220 7.29 -0.04 8.79
N VAL A 221 6.38 0.51 9.59
CA VAL A 221 6.35 1.92 10.00
C VAL A 221 6.36 2.02 11.52
N PHE A 222 7.35 2.68 12.05
CA PHE A 222 7.48 2.99 13.49
C PHE A 222 7.29 4.49 13.68
N VAL A 223 6.34 4.87 14.52
CA VAL A 223 6.02 6.27 14.81
C VAL A 223 6.14 6.50 16.31
N GLY A 224 7.17 7.24 16.71
CA GLY A 224 7.52 7.54 18.12
C GLY A 224 6.53 8.47 18.80
N ASP A 225 6.80 8.77 20.08
CA ASP A 225 5.97 9.66 20.89
C ASP A 225 5.86 11.06 20.26
N ASN A 226 4.63 11.61 20.18
CA ASN A 226 4.34 12.92 19.58
C ASN A 226 4.79 13.10 18.13
N ALA A 227 5.10 12.03 17.40
CA ALA A 227 5.50 12.09 16.02
C ALA A 227 4.29 12.20 15.08
N VAL A 228 4.49 12.81 13.92
CA VAL A 228 3.43 13.02 12.91
C VAL A 228 3.87 12.43 11.57
N PHE A 229 3.05 11.56 11.01
CA PHE A 229 3.35 10.92 9.73
C PHE A 229 2.13 10.86 8.81
N ASP A 230 2.27 11.41 7.60
CA ASP A 230 1.30 11.22 6.54
C ASP A 230 1.90 10.29 5.48
N PHE A 231 1.22 9.17 5.23
CA PHE A 231 1.63 8.16 4.25
C PHE A 231 0.53 7.96 3.21
N TYR A 232 0.90 8.15 1.96
CA TYR A 232 0.03 8.03 0.80
C TYR A 232 0.54 6.94 -0.12
N GLU A 233 -0.33 6.05 -0.58
CA GLU A 233 -0.06 5.07 -1.62
C GLU A 233 -0.97 5.33 -2.82
N LEU A 234 -0.40 5.39 -4.01
CA LEU A 234 -1.12 5.56 -5.27
C LEU A 234 -0.75 4.43 -6.24
N GLU A 235 -1.72 3.62 -6.59
CA GLU A 235 -1.55 2.53 -7.55
C GLU A 235 -2.15 2.90 -8.91
N GLU A 236 -1.26 3.00 -9.90
CA GLU A 236 -1.57 3.20 -11.33
C GLU A 236 -0.77 2.18 -12.15
N THR A 237 -1.09 0.90 -11.99
CA THR A 237 -0.48 -0.20 -12.74
C THR A 237 -1.32 -0.54 -13.98
N HIS A 238 -1.38 -1.79 -14.42
CA HIS A 238 -2.23 -2.22 -15.52
C HIS A 238 -2.95 -3.55 -15.18
N ASN A 239 -3.89 -3.95 -16.04
CA ASN A 239 -4.79 -5.08 -15.80
C ASN A 239 -4.09 -6.43 -15.63
N SER A 240 -2.84 -6.56 -16.10
CA SER A 240 -2.02 -7.77 -15.95
C SER A 240 -1.15 -7.76 -14.69
N THR A 241 -1.31 -6.77 -13.80
CA THR A 241 -0.52 -6.66 -12.57
C THR A 241 -1.27 -7.31 -11.41
N VAL A 242 -0.56 -8.16 -10.68
CA VAL A 242 -0.98 -8.69 -9.38
C VAL A 242 -0.11 -8.03 -8.30
N ARG A 243 -0.75 -7.39 -7.32
CA ARG A 243 -0.06 -6.70 -6.22
C ARG A 243 -0.56 -7.20 -4.87
N PHE A 244 0.38 -7.61 -4.02
CA PHE A 244 0.16 -7.86 -2.60
C PHE A 244 0.97 -6.84 -1.80
N SER A 245 0.31 -6.05 -0.95
CA SER A 245 0.97 -5.08 -0.06
C SER A 245 0.55 -5.28 1.38
N ASN A 246 1.51 -5.58 2.25
CA ASN A 246 1.31 -5.74 3.69
C ASN A 246 1.98 -4.57 4.41
N LEU A 247 1.17 -3.71 5.04
CA LEU A 247 1.60 -2.53 5.79
C LEU A 247 1.39 -2.77 7.29
N TYR A 248 2.46 -2.68 8.05
CA TYR A 248 2.48 -2.80 9.50
C TYR A 248 2.88 -1.47 10.13
N VAL A 249 2.05 -0.92 10.99
CA VAL A 249 2.29 0.38 11.65
C VAL A 249 2.21 0.22 13.16
N ARG A 250 3.18 0.78 13.87
CA ARG A 250 3.16 0.89 15.32
C ARG A 250 3.28 2.36 15.71
N GLN A 251 2.31 2.80 16.52
CA GLN A 251 2.21 4.16 17.01
C GLN A 251 2.43 4.22 18.52
N GLU A 252 3.32 5.10 18.94
CA GLU A 252 3.55 5.40 20.37
C GLU A 252 2.70 6.60 20.81
N SER A 253 2.91 7.09 22.03
CA SER A 253 2.01 8.04 22.70
C SER A 253 1.86 9.37 21.96
N ASN A 254 0.62 9.86 21.87
CA ASN A 254 0.22 11.14 21.23
C ASN A 254 0.71 11.29 19.79
N SER A 255 1.05 10.20 19.13
CA SER A 255 1.40 10.23 17.71
C SER A 255 0.17 10.45 16.82
N ASN A 256 0.34 11.11 15.69
CA ASN A 256 -0.74 11.36 14.73
C ASN A 256 -0.34 10.83 13.36
N VAL A 257 -1.11 9.89 12.83
CA VAL A 257 -0.83 9.24 11.55
C VAL A 257 -2.03 9.36 10.62
N LEU A 258 -1.76 9.69 9.37
CA LEU A 258 -2.70 9.57 8.26
C LEU A 258 -2.15 8.54 7.26
N LEU A 259 -2.90 7.48 7.02
CA LEU A 259 -2.67 6.53 5.93
C LEU A 259 -3.78 6.72 4.90
N ASN A 260 -3.43 6.85 3.63
CA ASN A 260 -4.42 6.96 2.56
C ASN A 260 -3.95 6.19 1.31
N GLY A 261 -4.65 5.09 1.01
CA GLY A 261 -4.36 4.20 -0.11
C GLY A 261 -5.36 4.40 -1.26
N MET A 262 -4.86 4.61 -2.47
CA MET A 262 -5.67 4.91 -3.64
C MET A 262 -5.33 3.95 -4.77
N THR A 263 -6.27 3.08 -5.15
CA THR A 263 -6.15 2.20 -6.31
C THR A 263 -6.99 2.79 -7.44
N LEU A 264 -6.32 3.34 -8.47
CA LEU A 264 -6.97 3.96 -9.62
C LEU A 264 -6.97 3.08 -10.86
N HIS A 265 -5.94 2.25 -11.02
CA HIS A 265 -5.84 1.28 -12.10
C HIS A 265 -4.94 0.12 -11.68
N ASN A 266 -5.43 -1.11 -11.85
CA ASN A 266 -4.77 -2.33 -11.44
C ASN A 266 -5.28 -3.55 -12.23
N GLY A 267 -4.77 -4.73 -11.90
CA GLY A 267 -5.38 -6.00 -12.27
C GLY A 267 -6.01 -6.64 -11.02
N THR A 268 -5.18 -7.25 -10.17
CA THR A 268 -5.60 -7.78 -8.88
C THR A 268 -4.74 -7.18 -7.78
N THR A 269 -5.35 -6.47 -6.85
CA THR A 269 -4.68 -5.86 -5.71
C THR A 269 -5.24 -6.39 -4.41
N ARG A 270 -4.35 -6.84 -3.53
CA ARG A 270 -4.67 -7.14 -2.15
C ARG A 270 -3.77 -6.35 -1.21
N ASN A 271 -4.41 -5.53 -0.39
CA ASN A 271 -3.75 -4.75 0.65
C ASN A 271 -4.12 -5.29 2.03
N MET A 272 -3.14 -5.49 2.88
CA MET A 272 -3.33 -5.76 4.30
C MET A 272 -2.68 -4.65 5.09
N THR A 273 -3.42 -4.00 5.98
CA THR A 273 -2.93 -2.93 6.83
C THR A 273 -3.19 -3.26 8.29
N GLU A 274 -2.15 -3.45 9.06
CA GLU A 274 -2.23 -3.68 10.51
C GLU A 274 -1.64 -2.47 11.24
N VAL A 275 -2.48 -1.78 12.04
CA VAL A 275 -2.08 -0.63 12.86
C VAL A 275 -2.20 -1.00 14.32
N THR A 276 -1.12 -0.83 15.07
CA THR A 276 -1.12 -0.99 16.53
C THR A 276 -0.97 0.37 17.21
N LEU A 277 -1.98 0.79 17.95
CA LEU A 277 -1.97 1.97 18.81
C LEU A 277 -1.41 1.55 20.18
N ASN A 278 -0.07 1.60 20.30
CA ASN A 278 0.68 1.06 21.41
C ASN A 278 0.81 2.06 22.56
N GLY A 279 0.85 3.35 22.25
CA GLY A 279 0.96 4.45 23.20
C GLY A 279 -0.35 5.17 23.45
N ARG A 280 -0.50 5.77 24.64
CA ARG A 280 -1.67 6.52 25.04
C ARG A 280 -1.90 7.74 24.16
N GLY A 281 -3.15 8.04 23.79
CA GLY A 281 -3.51 9.23 23.03
C GLY A 281 -3.07 9.20 21.55
N ALA A 282 -2.70 8.02 21.02
CA ALA A 282 -2.37 7.87 19.62
C ALA A 282 -3.61 8.05 18.73
N GLU A 283 -3.44 8.72 17.59
CA GLU A 283 -4.50 9.01 16.62
C GLU A 283 -4.15 8.45 15.26
N ILE A 284 -5.09 7.72 14.63
CA ILE A 284 -4.97 7.22 13.26
C ILE A 284 -6.18 7.62 12.41
N ASN A 285 -5.91 8.14 11.22
CA ASN A 285 -6.87 8.22 10.14
C ASN A 285 -6.42 7.25 9.04
N LEU A 286 -7.19 6.19 8.83
CA LEU A 286 -6.94 5.18 7.81
C LEU A 286 -7.98 5.31 6.71
N CYS A 287 -7.56 5.82 5.57
CA CYS A 287 -8.43 6.11 4.44
C CYS A 287 -8.03 5.29 3.22
N GLY A 288 -9.01 4.97 2.38
CA GLY A 288 -8.74 4.31 1.13
C GLY A 288 -9.85 4.50 0.11
N MET A 289 -9.47 4.54 -1.17
CA MET A 289 -10.42 4.47 -2.27
C MET A 289 -9.95 3.50 -3.34
N ALA A 290 -10.93 2.85 -3.99
CA ALA A 290 -10.69 2.00 -5.14
C ALA A 290 -11.69 2.35 -6.25
N ILE A 291 -11.17 2.53 -7.46
CA ILE A 291 -11.96 2.69 -8.68
C ILE A 291 -11.58 1.52 -9.60
N ALA A 292 -12.51 0.62 -9.82
CA ALA A 292 -12.27 -0.59 -10.60
C ALA A 292 -13.34 -0.77 -11.67
N ASP A 293 -12.92 -1.22 -12.86
CA ASP A 293 -13.78 -1.60 -13.98
C ASP A 293 -13.33 -2.94 -14.60
N LYS A 294 -13.93 -3.35 -15.69
CA LYS A 294 -13.62 -4.61 -16.37
C LYS A 294 -13.65 -5.80 -15.42
N ASN A 295 -12.52 -6.51 -15.28
CA ASN A 295 -12.33 -7.65 -14.36
C ASN A 295 -11.35 -7.33 -13.22
N GLU A 296 -11.12 -6.05 -12.94
CA GLU A 296 -10.23 -5.62 -11.88
C GLU A 296 -10.74 -6.08 -10.51
N HIS A 297 -9.80 -6.41 -9.63
CA HIS A 297 -10.09 -6.89 -8.29
C HIS A 297 -9.30 -6.08 -7.26
N VAL A 298 -10.00 -5.53 -6.26
CA VAL A 298 -9.37 -4.80 -5.15
C VAL A 298 -9.88 -5.30 -3.81
N ASP A 299 -8.99 -5.90 -3.02
CA ASP A 299 -9.27 -6.47 -1.70
C ASP A 299 -8.44 -5.72 -0.63
N ASN A 300 -9.12 -4.98 0.24
CA ASN A 300 -8.49 -4.32 1.39
C ASN A 300 -8.88 -5.02 2.70
N HIS A 301 -7.88 -5.45 3.44
CA HIS A 301 -8.02 -6.03 4.77
C HIS A 301 -7.31 -5.15 5.78
N THR A 302 -8.03 -4.67 6.80
CA THR A 302 -7.50 -3.75 7.82
C THR A 302 -7.66 -4.31 9.21
N VAL A 303 -6.70 -4.06 10.08
CA VAL A 303 -6.76 -4.34 11.51
C VAL A 303 -6.24 -3.13 12.27
N ILE A 304 -7.07 -2.55 13.13
CA ILE A 304 -6.67 -1.48 14.05
C ILE A 304 -6.73 -2.02 15.48
N ASP A 305 -5.57 -2.24 16.10
CA ASP A 305 -5.41 -2.81 17.43
C ASP A 305 -5.15 -1.71 18.46
N HIS A 306 -6.19 -1.33 19.22
CA HIS A 306 -6.10 -0.40 20.33
C HIS A 306 -5.57 -1.10 21.57
N LYS A 307 -4.29 -0.89 21.91
CA LYS A 307 -3.65 -1.45 23.10
C LYS A 307 -3.61 -0.49 24.29
N ALA A 308 -3.64 0.81 24.02
CA ALA A 308 -3.55 1.86 25.01
C ALA A 308 -4.83 2.67 25.14
N SER A 309 -4.99 3.38 26.25
CA SER A 309 -6.16 4.24 26.50
C SER A 309 -6.09 5.57 25.75
N ASP A 310 -7.22 6.25 25.64
CA ASP A 310 -7.38 7.60 25.05
C ASP A 310 -7.02 7.66 23.55
N CYS A 311 -7.02 6.52 22.84
CA CYS A 311 -6.70 6.46 21.43
C CYS A 311 -7.93 6.71 20.54
N THR A 312 -7.67 7.33 19.38
CA THR A 312 -8.72 7.60 18.38
C THR A 312 -8.37 6.96 17.05
N SER A 313 -9.34 6.28 16.42
CA SER A 313 -9.20 5.78 15.06
C SER A 313 -10.40 6.15 14.19
N ASN A 314 -10.14 6.67 13.01
CA ASN A 314 -11.14 6.90 11.98
C ASN A 314 -10.74 6.12 10.73
N GLU A 315 -11.65 5.26 10.26
CA GLU A 315 -11.44 4.47 9.06
C GLU A 315 -12.50 4.82 8.02
N LEU A 316 -12.05 5.17 6.79
CA LEU A 316 -12.92 5.54 5.69
C LEU A 316 -12.47 4.86 4.41
N PHE A 317 -13.23 3.87 3.92
CA PHE A 317 -13.02 3.23 2.64
C PHE A 317 -14.19 3.43 1.69
N LYS A 318 -13.88 3.80 0.44
CA LYS A 318 -14.88 3.98 -0.62
C LYS A 318 -14.48 3.25 -1.90
N TYR A 319 -15.43 2.54 -2.48
CA TYR A 319 -15.26 1.82 -3.75
C TYR A 319 -16.25 2.32 -4.77
N VAL A 320 -15.78 2.54 -5.99
CA VAL A 320 -16.60 2.68 -7.19
C VAL A 320 -16.26 1.53 -8.11
N LEU A 321 -17.22 0.65 -8.31
CA LEU A 321 -17.07 -0.59 -9.06
C LEU A 321 -17.97 -0.56 -10.29
N ASP A 322 -17.39 -0.78 -11.47
CA ASP A 322 -18.09 -0.84 -12.74
C ASP A 322 -17.84 -2.17 -13.45
N ASP A 323 -18.53 -2.43 -14.54
CA ASP A 323 -18.45 -3.66 -15.33
C ASP A 323 -18.58 -4.93 -14.47
N GLN A 324 -17.57 -5.82 -14.51
CA GLN A 324 -17.51 -7.10 -13.78
C GLN A 324 -16.47 -7.05 -12.64
N SER A 325 -16.06 -5.84 -12.25
CA SER A 325 -15.06 -5.67 -11.19
C SER A 325 -15.52 -6.17 -9.83
N VAL A 326 -14.56 -6.53 -9.00
CA VAL A 326 -14.81 -7.08 -7.67
C VAL A 326 -14.08 -6.24 -6.61
N GLY A 327 -14.82 -5.74 -5.65
CA GLY A 327 -14.29 -5.12 -4.43
C GLY A 327 -14.49 -6.04 -3.23
N ALA A 328 -13.50 -6.08 -2.34
CA ALA A 328 -13.63 -6.69 -1.04
C ALA A 328 -13.06 -5.76 0.04
N PHE A 329 -13.74 -5.66 1.15
CA PHE A 329 -13.30 -4.92 2.32
C PHE A 329 -13.56 -5.76 3.57
N SER A 330 -12.52 -6.02 4.36
CA SER A 330 -12.62 -6.63 5.67
C SER A 330 -11.85 -5.76 6.67
N GLY A 331 -12.56 -5.18 7.64
CA GLY A 331 -11.95 -4.30 8.62
C GLY A 331 -12.25 -4.73 10.04
N LEU A 332 -11.22 -4.97 10.84
CA LEU A 332 -11.33 -5.30 12.27
C LEU A 332 -10.81 -4.14 13.11
N VAL A 333 -11.65 -3.63 14.00
CA VAL A 333 -11.22 -2.77 15.11
C VAL A 333 -11.20 -3.62 16.37
N LEU A 334 -10.04 -3.79 16.97
CA LEU A 334 -9.80 -4.56 18.17
C LEU A 334 -9.46 -3.62 19.33
N VAL A 335 -10.32 -3.58 20.35
CA VAL A 335 -10.08 -2.78 21.56
C VAL A 335 -9.72 -3.71 22.71
N ARG A 336 -8.46 -3.66 23.14
CA ARG A 336 -7.90 -4.55 24.15
C ARG A 336 -8.42 -4.23 25.56
N PRO A 337 -8.37 -5.19 26.51
CA PRO A 337 -8.60 -4.89 27.91
C PRO A 337 -7.69 -3.75 28.38
N GLY A 338 -8.27 -2.75 29.06
CA GLY A 338 -7.52 -1.57 29.53
C GLY A 338 -7.40 -0.41 28.52
N ALA A 339 -7.75 -0.59 27.25
CA ALA A 339 -7.80 0.49 26.26
C ALA A 339 -9.06 1.36 26.44
N GLN A 340 -9.17 1.95 27.63
CA GLN A 340 -10.31 2.78 28.02
C GLN A 340 -10.31 4.12 27.28
N ARG A 341 -11.48 4.74 27.14
CA ARG A 341 -11.71 6.00 26.43
C ARG A 341 -11.27 5.96 24.96
N THR A 342 -11.31 4.77 24.37
CA THR A 342 -11.14 4.61 22.92
C THR A 342 -12.34 5.22 22.18
N ALA A 343 -12.04 6.03 21.15
CA ALA A 343 -12.99 6.52 20.18
C ALA A 343 -12.66 5.95 18.79
N SER A 344 -13.56 5.12 18.24
CA SER A 344 -13.32 4.49 16.94
C SER A 344 -14.54 4.59 16.02
N GLN A 345 -14.31 5.00 14.80
CA GLN A 345 -15.31 4.99 13.74
C GLN A 345 -14.79 4.29 12.51
N GLN A 346 -15.49 3.25 12.03
CA GLN A 346 -15.18 2.56 10.79
C GLN A 346 -16.32 2.76 9.79
N THR A 347 -15.99 3.30 8.60
CA THR A 347 -16.96 3.59 7.55
C THR A 347 -16.50 2.97 6.24
N ASN A 348 -17.32 2.08 5.67
CA ASN A 348 -17.12 1.54 4.33
C ASN A 348 -18.35 1.84 3.46
N ARG A 349 -18.18 2.64 2.43
CA ARG A 349 -19.27 2.99 1.49
C ARG A 349 -18.87 2.57 0.08
N ASN A 350 -19.79 1.89 -0.61
CA ASN A 350 -19.49 1.25 -1.87
C ASN A 350 -20.58 1.56 -2.89
N LEU A 351 -20.16 1.91 -4.09
CA LEU A 351 -21.01 2.21 -5.23
C LEU A 351 -20.76 1.18 -6.32
N CYS A 352 -21.75 0.32 -6.60
CA CYS A 352 -21.77 -0.56 -7.77
C CYS A 352 -22.47 0.17 -8.91
N ALA A 353 -21.72 0.60 -9.92
CA ALA A 353 -22.23 1.40 -11.01
C ALA A 353 -22.92 0.54 -12.09
N THR A 354 -22.66 -0.78 -12.11
CA THR A 354 -23.34 -1.81 -12.92
C THR A 354 -23.89 -2.92 -12.03
N ARG A 355 -24.73 -3.79 -12.60
CA ARG A 355 -25.32 -4.94 -11.88
C ARG A 355 -24.36 -6.12 -11.75
N GLU A 356 -23.39 -6.20 -12.61
CA GLU A 356 -22.38 -7.24 -12.69
C GLU A 356 -21.23 -7.01 -11.70
N ALA A 357 -20.99 -5.75 -11.31
CA ALA A 357 -20.03 -5.39 -10.27
C ALA A 357 -20.41 -5.98 -8.91
N ARG A 358 -19.42 -6.45 -8.17
CA ARG A 358 -19.63 -7.14 -6.89
C ARG A 358 -18.82 -6.49 -5.78
N MET A 359 -19.48 -6.25 -4.65
CA MET A 359 -18.81 -5.78 -3.44
C MET A 359 -19.08 -6.71 -2.26
N TYR A 360 -18.02 -7.13 -1.60
CA TYR A 360 -18.03 -7.87 -0.36
C TYR A 360 -17.53 -6.97 0.76
N THR A 361 -18.33 -6.74 1.80
CA THR A 361 -17.94 -5.87 2.92
C THR A 361 -18.20 -6.56 4.25
N GLN A 362 -17.17 -6.55 5.12
CA GLN A 362 -17.16 -7.25 6.39
C GLN A 362 -16.49 -6.39 7.47
N PRO A 363 -17.19 -5.33 7.98
CA PRO A 363 -16.68 -4.58 9.11
C PRO A 363 -16.89 -5.36 10.41
N GLN A 364 -15.91 -5.36 11.31
CA GLN A 364 -15.91 -6.11 12.57
C GLN A 364 -15.44 -5.24 13.73
N LEU A 365 -16.06 -5.43 14.90
CA LEU A 365 -15.64 -4.83 16.16
C LEU A 365 -15.45 -5.92 17.20
N GLU A 366 -14.27 -5.96 17.83
CA GLU A 366 -13.99 -6.79 19.01
C GLU A 366 -13.60 -5.86 20.16
N ILE A 367 -14.48 -5.72 21.15
CA ILE A 367 -14.34 -4.72 22.20
C ILE A 367 -14.26 -5.41 23.55
N TYR A 368 -13.14 -5.22 24.26
CA TYR A 368 -12.85 -5.80 25.57
C TYR A 368 -12.62 -4.74 26.66
N ALA A 369 -13.07 -3.49 26.42
CA ALA A 369 -13.01 -2.38 27.38
C ALA A 369 -14.43 -1.76 27.53
N ASP A 370 -14.73 -1.20 28.70
CA ASP A 370 -16.09 -0.76 29.06
C ASP A 370 -16.36 0.70 28.66
N ASP A 371 -15.40 1.60 28.88
CA ASP A 371 -15.54 3.03 28.60
C ASP A 371 -15.02 3.36 27.21
N VAL A 372 -15.83 3.11 26.18
CA VAL A 372 -15.44 3.32 24.77
C VAL A 372 -16.60 3.86 23.94
N LYS A 373 -16.29 4.51 22.82
CA LYS A 373 -17.22 4.97 21.78
C LYS A 373 -16.78 4.39 20.44
N CYS A 374 -17.30 3.22 20.09
CA CYS A 374 -16.93 2.54 18.85
C CYS A 374 -18.18 2.33 17.98
N SER A 375 -18.03 2.59 16.69
CA SER A 375 -19.09 2.36 15.70
C SER A 375 -18.50 1.87 14.39
N HIS A 376 -19.28 1.07 13.67
CA HIS A 376 -18.98 0.73 12.30
C HIS A 376 -20.22 0.86 11.41
N GLY A 377 -20.00 1.09 10.12
CA GLY A 377 -21.07 1.13 9.12
C GLY A 377 -20.56 0.73 7.75
N ALA A 378 -21.33 -0.13 7.08
CA ALA A 378 -21.06 -0.48 5.70
C ALA A 378 -22.31 -0.30 4.85
N THR A 379 -22.12 0.19 3.63
CA THR A 379 -23.21 0.32 2.65
C THR A 379 -22.73 -0.15 1.28
N VAL A 380 -23.62 -0.81 0.56
CA VAL A 380 -23.46 -1.13 -0.87
C VAL A 380 -24.67 -0.58 -1.58
N GLY A 381 -24.47 0.33 -2.50
CA GLY A 381 -25.54 1.00 -3.23
C GLY A 381 -25.26 1.12 -4.71
N GLN A 382 -26.23 1.66 -5.42
CA GLN A 382 -26.15 2.03 -6.84
C GLN A 382 -26.21 3.56 -6.94
N LEU A 383 -25.97 4.09 -8.14
CA LEU A 383 -26.14 5.51 -8.41
C LEU A 383 -27.59 5.96 -8.09
N ASP A 384 -27.73 7.11 -7.47
CA ASP A 384 -29.04 7.68 -7.16
C ASP A 384 -29.75 8.10 -8.46
N GLU A 385 -30.75 7.31 -8.86
CA GLU A 385 -31.52 7.55 -10.07
C GLU A 385 -32.29 8.90 -10.00
N LYS A 386 -32.69 9.35 -8.82
CA LYS A 386 -33.35 10.65 -8.67
C LYS A 386 -32.39 11.79 -8.92
N ALA A 387 -31.16 11.67 -8.40
CA ALA A 387 -30.12 12.66 -8.67
C ALA A 387 -29.74 12.67 -10.17
N LEU A 388 -29.58 11.50 -10.80
CA LEU A 388 -29.35 11.38 -12.23
C LEU A 388 -30.47 12.04 -13.05
N PHE A 389 -31.72 11.72 -12.74
CA PHE A 389 -32.89 12.32 -13.42
C PHE A 389 -32.91 13.85 -13.23
N TYR A 390 -32.68 14.34 -12.01
CA TYR A 390 -32.63 15.78 -11.76
C TYR A 390 -31.57 16.48 -12.59
N MET A 391 -30.37 15.92 -12.66
CA MET A 391 -29.26 16.46 -13.48
C MET A 391 -29.60 16.48 -14.97
N GLN A 392 -30.25 15.41 -15.49
CA GLN A 392 -30.71 15.36 -16.87
C GLN A 392 -31.77 16.43 -17.18
N GLN A 393 -32.68 16.72 -16.25
CA GLN A 393 -33.66 17.81 -16.40
C GLN A 393 -33.00 19.20 -16.46
N ARG A 394 -31.76 19.32 -16.00
CA ARG A 394 -30.93 20.54 -16.10
C ARG A 394 -30.05 20.56 -17.35
N GLY A 395 -30.21 19.63 -18.26
CA GLY A 395 -29.49 19.56 -19.53
C GLY A 395 -28.13 18.86 -19.45
N ILE A 396 -27.79 18.22 -18.31
CA ILE A 396 -26.57 17.42 -18.19
C ILE A 396 -26.83 16.05 -18.81
N SER A 397 -25.94 15.59 -19.69
CA SER A 397 -26.09 14.26 -20.29
C SER A 397 -26.02 13.15 -19.22
N TYR A 398 -26.67 12.01 -19.48
CA TYR A 398 -26.62 10.86 -18.57
C TYR A 398 -25.18 10.44 -18.24
N LYS A 399 -24.30 10.40 -19.25
CA LYS A 399 -22.89 10.04 -19.08
C LYS A 399 -22.19 11.02 -18.14
N GLU A 400 -22.38 12.31 -18.33
CA GLU A 400 -21.73 13.35 -17.49
C GLU A 400 -22.33 13.38 -16.07
N ALA A 401 -23.64 13.20 -15.93
CA ALA A 401 -24.29 13.14 -14.62
C ALA A 401 -23.78 11.95 -13.79
N ARG A 402 -23.65 10.77 -14.43
CA ARG A 402 -23.06 9.58 -13.81
C ARG A 402 -21.64 9.84 -13.32
N LEU A 403 -20.79 10.42 -14.17
CA LEU A 403 -19.40 10.76 -13.87
C LEU A 403 -19.32 11.72 -12.66
N LEU A 404 -20.11 12.78 -12.66
CA LEU A 404 -20.13 13.76 -11.56
C LEU A 404 -20.55 13.15 -10.23
N LEU A 405 -21.52 12.23 -10.22
CA LEU A 405 -21.95 11.54 -9.01
C LEU A 405 -20.88 10.59 -8.47
N MET A 406 -20.22 9.82 -9.37
CA MET A 406 -19.10 8.95 -8.98
C MET A 406 -17.91 9.76 -8.43
N PHE A 407 -17.58 10.88 -9.06
CA PHE A 407 -16.54 11.79 -8.61
C PHE A 407 -16.86 12.35 -7.22
N ALA A 408 -18.06 12.90 -7.05
CA ALA A 408 -18.50 13.43 -5.75
C ALA A 408 -18.48 12.36 -4.64
N PHE A 409 -18.76 11.11 -4.99
CA PHE A 409 -18.74 9.99 -4.05
C PHE A 409 -17.34 9.72 -3.49
N VAL A 410 -16.29 9.70 -4.33
CA VAL A 410 -14.91 9.42 -3.88
C VAL A 410 -14.21 10.65 -3.30
N ASN A 411 -14.71 11.85 -3.58
CA ASN A 411 -14.06 13.11 -3.17
C ASN A 411 -13.83 13.20 -1.65
N GLU A 412 -14.70 12.62 -0.83
CA GLU A 412 -14.55 12.60 0.63
C GLU A 412 -13.23 11.95 1.07
N VAL A 413 -12.72 10.94 0.34
CA VAL A 413 -11.41 10.33 0.63
C VAL A 413 -10.27 11.26 0.17
N ILE A 414 -10.41 11.91 -0.98
CA ILE A 414 -9.42 12.88 -1.48
C ILE A 414 -9.28 14.05 -0.51
N ASP A 415 -10.40 14.51 0.07
CA ASP A 415 -10.42 15.63 1.01
C ASP A 415 -9.66 15.36 2.32
N THR A 416 -9.43 14.08 2.68
CA THR A 416 -8.62 13.74 3.86
C THR A 416 -7.12 13.99 3.67
N ILE A 417 -6.65 14.14 2.43
CA ILE A 417 -5.24 14.36 2.10
C ILE A 417 -4.80 15.75 2.59
N ARG A 418 -3.65 15.81 3.24
CA ARG A 418 -3.10 17.05 3.83
C ARG A 418 -2.12 17.78 2.92
N MET A 419 -2.01 17.39 1.64
CA MET A 419 -1.16 18.00 0.62
C MET A 419 -2.02 18.52 -0.54
N ASP A 420 -2.18 19.84 -0.69
CA ASP A 420 -3.06 20.43 -1.71
C ASP A 420 -2.68 20.04 -3.14
N ALA A 421 -1.38 20.06 -3.47
CA ALA A 421 -0.91 19.64 -4.78
C ALA A 421 -1.25 18.18 -5.12
N LEU A 422 -1.27 17.29 -4.11
CA LEU A 422 -1.69 15.90 -4.30
C LEU A 422 -3.21 15.79 -4.47
N LYS A 423 -4.01 16.57 -3.72
CA LYS A 423 -5.46 16.65 -3.93
C LYS A 423 -5.81 17.05 -5.36
N ASP A 424 -5.21 18.15 -5.84
CA ASP A 424 -5.45 18.66 -7.20
C ASP A 424 -5.09 17.63 -8.26
N ARG A 425 -3.97 16.94 -8.06
CA ARG A 425 -3.55 15.86 -8.96
C ARG A 425 -4.54 14.69 -8.96
N LEU A 426 -5.00 14.27 -7.78
CA LEU A 426 -5.95 13.17 -7.66
C LEU A 426 -7.32 13.51 -8.26
N HIS A 427 -7.80 14.73 -8.08
CA HIS A 427 -9.01 15.19 -8.77
C HIS A 427 -8.89 14.99 -10.29
N LEU A 428 -7.76 15.41 -10.88
CA LEU A 428 -7.50 15.24 -12.31
C LEU A 428 -7.39 13.75 -12.70
N LEU A 429 -6.68 12.93 -11.91
CA LEU A 429 -6.52 11.50 -12.20
C LEU A 429 -7.84 10.75 -12.12
N VAL A 430 -8.64 11.02 -11.09
CA VAL A 430 -9.95 10.40 -10.91
C VAL A 430 -10.91 10.83 -12.03
N GLU A 431 -10.89 12.10 -12.44
CA GLU A 431 -11.66 12.56 -13.60
C GLU A 431 -11.25 11.82 -14.88
N LYS A 432 -9.95 11.75 -15.17
CA LYS A 432 -9.42 10.99 -16.32
C LYS A 432 -9.80 9.51 -16.24
N ARG A 433 -9.74 8.90 -15.06
CA ARG A 433 -10.12 7.50 -14.85
C ARG A 433 -11.58 7.26 -15.21
N PHE A 434 -12.50 8.08 -14.73
CA PHE A 434 -13.93 7.96 -15.02
C PHE A 434 -14.28 8.30 -16.49
N ARG A 435 -13.47 9.13 -17.16
CA ARG A 435 -13.60 9.40 -18.60
C ARG A 435 -13.01 8.29 -19.48
N GLY A 436 -12.28 7.31 -18.91
CA GLY A 436 -11.54 6.28 -19.64
C GLY A 436 -10.29 6.82 -20.34
N GLU A 437 -9.71 7.89 -19.83
CA GLU A 437 -8.56 8.59 -20.41
C GLU A 437 -7.25 8.31 -19.66
N LEU A 438 -7.27 7.54 -18.56
CA LEU A 438 -6.08 7.28 -17.76
C LEU A 438 -5.00 6.52 -18.56
N ASN A 439 -5.41 5.64 -19.48
CA ASN A 439 -4.52 4.90 -20.39
C ASN A 439 -3.92 5.76 -21.51
N LYS A 440 -4.27 7.05 -21.58
CA LYS A 440 -3.76 8.01 -22.56
C LYS A 440 -2.92 9.08 -21.86
N CYS A 441 -1.86 8.68 -21.21
CA CYS A 441 -0.89 9.63 -20.65
C CYS A 441 -0.29 10.47 -21.78
N GLN A 442 -0.84 11.66 -22.03
CA GLN A 442 -0.24 12.63 -22.94
C GLN A 442 0.95 13.29 -22.22
N GLY A 443 2.16 12.89 -22.60
CA GLY A 443 3.39 13.52 -22.12
C GLY A 443 4.34 12.65 -21.32
N CYS A 444 3.94 11.49 -20.87
CA CYS A 444 4.86 10.49 -20.33
C CYS A 444 5.56 9.75 -21.47
N ALA A 445 6.89 9.77 -21.51
CA ALA A 445 7.67 9.02 -22.52
C ALA A 445 7.52 7.47 -22.31
N ILE A 446 6.83 7.07 -21.26
CA ILE A 446 6.56 5.68 -20.86
C ILE A 446 5.37 5.08 -21.63
N CYS A 447 4.41 5.91 -22.07
CA CYS A 447 3.19 5.47 -22.74
C CYS A 447 3.22 5.65 -24.26
N LYS A 448 4.40 5.71 -24.89
CA LYS A 448 4.58 5.74 -26.34
C LYS A 448 5.02 4.40 -26.88
#